data_4181d5edc1e8583c28ced16a97f536c7
#
_entry.id   4181d5edc1e8583c28ced16a97f536c7
#
_cell.length_a   1.000
_cell.length_b   1.000
_cell.length_c   1.000
_cell.angle_alpha   90.00
_cell.angle_beta   90.00
_cell.angle_gamma   90.00
#
_symmetry.space_group_name_H-M   'P 1'
#
loop_
_entity.id
_entity.type
_entity.pdbx_description
1 polymer ?
#
loop_
_entity_poly.entity_id
_entity_poly.type
_entity_poly.pdbx_seq_one_letter_code
_entity_poly.pdbx_strand_id
1 'polypeptide(L)'
;MNARVGIGYDSHRFAPPGPLVLGGVVIPSDVHLHGHSDGDAVAHAVTDAVLGAAGGDAGDIGLLFSDRDPANAGRDSIEMLRAAVDRIASLGFRVQQVDAAIIAERPRVAPFRDAMRQRLASALGIDASNVSIKGKTNEGMGWIGREEGIACVAVATVVPRGS
;
A
#
# COMPACT_ATOMS: atom_id res chain seq x y z
N MET A 1 -20.01 17.76 4.62
CA MET A 1 -19.17 17.24 3.52
C MET A 1 -19.26 15.71 3.51
N ASN A 2 -19.28 15.14 2.32
CA ASN A 2 -19.45 13.70 2.15
C ASN A 2 -18.09 12.97 2.21
N ALA A 3 -18.13 11.66 2.44
CA ALA A 3 -16.97 10.79 2.27
C ALA A 3 -16.47 10.85 0.81
N ARG A 4 -15.15 10.72 0.64
CA ARG A 4 -14.49 10.63 -0.67
C ARG A 4 -13.80 9.29 -0.79
N VAL A 5 -13.68 8.81 -2.02
CA VAL A 5 -13.05 7.53 -2.33
C VAL A 5 -11.89 7.75 -3.28
N GLY A 6 -10.79 7.06 -3.03
CA GLY A 6 -9.62 7.01 -3.89
C GLY A 6 -9.23 5.57 -4.19
N ILE A 7 -8.59 5.38 -5.34
CA ILE A 7 -8.01 4.11 -5.78
C ILE A 7 -6.50 4.24 -5.88
N GLY A 8 -5.79 3.18 -5.53
CA GLY A 8 -4.35 3.04 -5.75
C GLY A 8 -4.05 1.71 -6.41
N TYR A 9 -3.05 1.71 -7.26
CA TYR A 9 -2.50 0.52 -7.91
C TYR A 9 -0.99 0.59 -7.83
N ASP A 10 -0.37 -0.53 -7.48
CA ASP A 10 1.08 -0.67 -7.56
C ASP A 10 1.47 -2.09 -7.96
N SER A 11 2.61 -2.24 -8.60
CA SER A 11 3.15 -3.53 -8.98
C SER A 11 4.67 -3.50 -8.91
N HIS A 12 5.25 -4.62 -8.48
CA HIS A 12 6.70 -4.80 -8.39
C HIS A 12 7.08 -6.19 -8.87
N ARG A 13 8.19 -6.29 -9.56
CA ARG A 13 8.77 -7.56 -9.98
C ARG A 13 9.55 -8.19 -8.84
N PHE A 14 9.64 -9.52 -8.86
CA PHE A 14 10.53 -10.27 -7.99
C PHE A 14 11.99 -10.14 -8.40
N ALA A 15 12.88 -10.13 -7.43
CA ALA A 15 14.32 -10.23 -7.60
C ALA A 15 14.94 -10.96 -6.40
N PRO A 16 15.96 -11.82 -6.59
CA PRO A 16 16.69 -12.42 -5.46
C PRO A 16 17.66 -11.38 -4.83
N PRO A 17 18.05 -11.54 -3.56
CA PRO A 17 17.49 -12.49 -2.59
C PRO A 17 16.22 -11.94 -1.92
N GLY A 18 15.61 -12.76 -1.01
CA GLY A 18 14.59 -12.30 -0.11
C GLY A 18 15.13 -11.48 1.08
N PRO A 19 14.27 -11.16 2.08
CA PRO A 19 12.85 -11.48 2.17
C PRO A 19 11.94 -10.51 1.41
N LEU A 20 10.62 -10.79 1.40
CA LEU A 20 9.58 -9.88 0.93
C LEU A 20 9.14 -8.92 2.05
N VAL A 21 8.68 -7.73 1.66
CA VAL A 21 7.92 -6.83 2.53
C VAL A 21 6.57 -6.53 1.87
N LEU A 22 5.47 -6.81 2.56
CA LEU A 22 4.10 -6.54 2.12
C LEU A 22 3.26 -6.03 3.28
N GLY A 23 2.60 -4.89 3.10
CA GLY A 23 1.78 -4.28 4.14
C GLY A 23 2.55 -3.99 5.42
N GLY A 24 3.83 -3.67 5.32
CA GLY A 24 4.74 -3.44 6.43
C GLY A 24 5.15 -4.71 7.19
N VAL A 25 4.90 -5.90 6.63
CA VAL A 25 5.22 -7.19 7.23
C VAL A 25 6.32 -7.88 6.44
N VAL A 26 7.37 -8.30 7.12
CA VAL A 26 8.45 -9.10 6.52
C VAL A 26 7.98 -10.55 6.36
N ILE A 27 8.00 -11.05 5.14
CA ILE A 27 7.57 -12.40 4.78
C ILE A 27 8.78 -13.20 4.33
N PRO A 28 9.04 -14.37 4.92
CA PRO A 28 10.11 -15.25 4.47
C PRO A 28 9.94 -15.61 3.00
N SER A 29 10.98 -15.41 2.20
CA SER A 29 10.99 -15.64 0.76
C SER A 29 12.43 -15.70 0.26
N ASP A 30 12.63 -16.35 -0.88
CA ASP A 30 13.89 -16.37 -1.64
C ASP A 30 14.05 -15.14 -2.55
N VAL A 31 13.00 -14.32 -2.66
CA VAL A 31 12.98 -13.10 -3.46
C VAL A 31 12.42 -11.92 -2.66
N HIS A 32 12.79 -10.72 -3.06
CA HIS A 32 12.15 -9.46 -2.64
C HIS A 32 11.40 -8.82 -3.81
N LEU A 33 10.61 -7.80 -3.52
CA LEU A 33 10.02 -6.94 -4.54
C LEU A 33 10.99 -5.83 -4.90
N HIS A 34 11.44 -5.81 -6.16
CA HIS A 34 12.39 -4.82 -6.65
C HIS A 34 11.73 -3.45 -6.78
N GLY A 35 12.31 -2.44 -6.17
CA GLY A 35 11.83 -1.06 -6.22
C GLY A 35 12.84 -0.08 -5.65
N HIS A 36 12.55 1.22 -5.78
CA HIS A 36 13.41 2.29 -5.27
C HIS A 36 13.39 2.36 -3.72
N SER A 37 12.21 2.10 -3.12
CA SER A 37 12.02 1.96 -1.67
C SER A 37 12.18 0.50 -1.23
N ASP A 38 11.44 0.04 -0.23
CA ASP A 38 11.42 -1.36 0.20
C ASP A 38 10.58 -2.28 -0.69
N GLY A 39 9.95 -1.73 -1.76
CA GLY A 39 9.13 -2.49 -2.71
C GLY A 39 7.77 -2.94 -2.18
N ASP A 40 7.29 -2.42 -1.07
CA ASP A 40 6.00 -2.78 -0.48
C ASP A 40 4.83 -2.31 -1.35
N ALA A 41 4.40 -3.15 -2.29
CA ALA A 41 3.32 -2.85 -3.22
C ALA A 41 1.99 -2.55 -2.51
N VAL A 42 1.74 -3.13 -1.35
CA VAL A 42 0.50 -2.90 -0.58
C VAL A 42 0.51 -1.51 0.03
N ALA A 43 1.58 -1.15 0.73
CA ALA A 43 1.70 0.18 1.33
C ALA A 43 1.68 1.28 0.27
N HIS A 44 2.31 1.08 -0.89
CA HIS A 44 2.30 2.03 -2.00
C HIS A 44 0.89 2.21 -2.59
N ALA A 45 0.17 1.11 -2.87
CA ALA A 45 -1.19 1.20 -3.39
C ALA A 45 -2.14 1.88 -2.38
N VAL A 46 -2.01 1.58 -1.09
CA VAL A 46 -2.79 2.23 -0.03
C VAL A 46 -2.45 3.73 0.06
N THR A 47 -1.17 4.09 -0.05
CA THR A 47 -0.73 5.49 -0.04
C THR A 47 -1.38 6.28 -1.16
N ASP A 48 -1.34 5.77 -2.39
CA ASP A 48 -1.99 6.43 -3.54
C ASP A 48 -3.51 6.50 -3.40
N ALA A 49 -4.14 5.46 -2.86
CA ALA A 49 -5.58 5.48 -2.60
C ALA A 49 -5.97 6.58 -1.60
N VAL A 50 -5.20 6.74 -0.53
CA VAL A 50 -5.42 7.76 0.50
C VAL A 50 -5.23 9.17 -0.07
N LEU A 51 -4.16 9.40 -0.81
CA LEU A 51 -3.90 10.70 -1.45
C LEU A 51 -4.96 11.01 -2.50
N GLY A 52 -5.30 10.06 -3.36
CA GLY A 52 -6.33 10.22 -4.38
C GLY A 52 -7.72 10.55 -3.81
N ALA A 53 -8.07 9.93 -2.67
CA ALA A 53 -9.34 10.24 -1.99
C ALA A 53 -9.41 11.69 -1.48
N ALA A 54 -8.29 12.25 -1.03
CA ALA A 54 -8.24 13.64 -0.57
C ALA A 54 -8.36 14.66 -1.71
N GLY A 55 -8.02 14.27 -2.94
CA GLY A 55 -8.14 15.11 -4.13
C GLY A 55 -6.80 15.63 -4.66
N GLY A 56 -6.85 16.37 -5.76
CA GLY A 56 -5.68 16.77 -6.54
C GLY A 56 -4.58 17.50 -5.78
N ASP A 57 -4.91 18.28 -4.78
CA ASP A 57 -3.94 19.02 -3.96
C ASP A 57 -3.12 18.11 -3.03
N ALA A 58 -3.56 16.89 -2.79
CA ALA A 58 -2.82 15.92 -2.01
C ALA A 58 -1.63 15.33 -2.79
N GLY A 59 -1.73 15.28 -4.12
CA GLY A 59 -0.72 14.68 -4.98
C GLY A 59 -0.84 13.16 -5.08
N ASP A 60 0.27 12.54 -5.42
CA ASP A 60 0.44 11.08 -5.44
C ASP A 60 1.78 10.69 -4.80
N ILE A 61 2.03 9.38 -4.70
CA ILE A 61 3.26 8.88 -4.07
C ILE A 61 4.53 9.36 -4.81
N GLY A 62 4.47 9.45 -6.14
CA GLY A 62 5.60 9.92 -6.96
C GLY A 62 5.89 11.41 -6.80
N LEU A 63 4.88 12.22 -6.53
CA LEU A 63 5.04 13.64 -6.23
C LEU A 63 5.60 13.88 -4.83
N LEU A 64 5.14 13.12 -3.83
CA LEU A 64 5.61 13.26 -2.46
C LEU A 64 7.00 12.64 -2.25
N PHE A 65 7.29 11.55 -2.95
CA PHE A 65 8.49 10.72 -2.74
C PHE A 65 9.13 10.37 -4.10
N SER A 66 9.68 11.37 -4.77
CA SER A 66 10.27 11.19 -6.09
C SER A 66 11.41 10.17 -6.05
N ASP A 67 11.40 9.23 -7.01
CA ASP A 67 12.49 8.27 -7.24
C ASP A 67 13.82 8.96 -7.63
N ARG A 68 13.75 10.22 -8.04
CA ARG A 68 14.93 11.04 -8.35
C ARG A 68 15.60 11.61 -7.10
N ASP A 69 14.92 11.59 -5.96
CA ASP A 69 15.49 12.05 -4.70
C ASP A 69 16.23 10.89 -3.99
N PRO A 70 17.55 10.94 -3.85
CA PRO A 70 18.32 9.89 -3.16
C PRO A 70 17.86 9.64 -1.72
N ALA A 71 17.24 10.62 -1.06
CA ALA A 71 16.72 10.48 0.30
C ALA A 71 15.56 9.45 0.39
N ASN A 72 14.93 9.13 -0.74
CA ASN A 72 13.85 8.15 -0.78
C ASN A 72 14.33 6.72 -1.09
N ALA A 73 15.61 6.55 -1.43
CA ALA A 73 16.17 5.22 -1.69
C ALA A 73 16.13 4.35 -0.42
N GLY A 74 15.56 3.14 -0.54
CA GLY A 74 15.42 2.20 0.58
C GLY A 74 14.46 2.64 1.69
N ARG A 75 13.66 3.68 1.46
CA ARG A 75 12.74 4.24 2.45
C ARG A 75 11.67 3.22 2.86
N ASP A 76 11.34 3.20 4.14
CA ASP A 76 10.25 2.42 4.70
C ASP A 76 8.90 2.93 4.14
N SER A 77 8.17 2.07 3.43
CA SER A 77 6.89 2.42 2.81
C SER A 77 5.78 2.69 3.84
N ILE A 78 5.89 2.16 5.06
CA ILE A 78 4.97 2.51 6.16
C ILE A 78 5.19 3.95 6.63
N GLU A 79 6.44 4.42 6.67
CA GLU A 79 6.74 5.83 6.95
C GLU A 79 6.23 6.75 5.83
N MET A 80 6.31 6.30 4.57
CA MET A 80 5.71 7.03 3.45
C MET A 80 4.18 7.14 3.60
N LEU A 81 3.53 6.04 4.00
CA LEU A 81 2.08 6.04 4.27
C LEU A 81 1.71 7.01 5.42
N ARG A 82 2.49 7.03 6.51
CA ARG A 82 2.28 7.99 7.60
C ARG A 82 2.39 9.43 7.13
N ALA A 83 3.39 9.75 6.31
CA ALA A 83 3.54 11.10 5.75
C ALA A 83 2.36 11.47 4.83
N ALA A 84 1.80 10.53 4.08
CA ALA A 84 0.60 10.74 3.28
C ALA A 84 -0.63 11.01 4.18
N VAL A 85 -0.78 10.28 5.29
CA VAL A 85 -1.84 10.53 6.28
C VAL A 85 -1.71 11.93 6.88
N ASP A 86 -0.50 12.37 7.24
CA ASP A 86 -0.25 13.72 7.73
C ASP A 86 -0.57 14.77 6.65
N ARG A 87 -0.25 14.49 5.40
CA ARG A 87 -0.58 15.36 4.26
C ARG A 87 -2.08 15.56 4.12
N ILE A 88 -2.88 14.49 4.10
CA ILE A 88 -4.34 14.63 4.00
C ILE A 88 -4.96 15.27 5.25
N ALA A 89 -4.34 15.07 6.42
CA ALA A 89 -4.76 15.71 7.66
C ALA A 89 -4.60 17.23 7.59
N SER A 90 -3.52 17.73 6.98
CA SER A 90 -3.31 19.16 6.73
C SER A 90 -4.34 19.76 5.76
N LEU A 91 -4.95 18.93 4.91
CA LEU A 91 -6.01 19.29 3.98
C LEU A 91 -7.43 19.11 4.59
N GLY A 92 -7.52 18.78 5.87
CA GLY A 92 -8.77 18.65 6.60
C GLY A 92 -9.46 17.30 6.51
N PHE A 93 -8.74 16.23 6.13
CA PHE A 93 -9.28 14.88 5.99
C PHE A 93 -8.67 13.90 6.99
N ARG A 94 -9.37 12.80 7.21
CA ARG A 94 -8.87 11.61 7.90
C ARG A 94 -9.30 10.34 7.17
N VAL A 95 -8.51 9.30 7.26
CA VAL A 95 -8.88 7.99 6.72
C VAL A 95 -10.00 7.39 7.55
N GLN A 96 -10.96 6.76 6.88
CA GLN A 96 -12.06 6.02 7.52
C GLN A 96 -11.91 4.51 7.31
N GLN A 97 -11.57 4.08 6.11
CA GLN A 97 -11.52 2.66 5.74
C GLN A 97 -10.55 2.45 4.58
N VAL A 98 -9.94 1.26 4.55
CA VAL A 98 -9.13 0.79 3.42
C VAL A 98 -9.51 -0.65 3.08
N ASP A 99 -9.60 -0.94 1.79
CA ASP A 99 -9.76 -2.28 1.24
C ASP A 99 -8.70 -2.50 0.16
N ALA A 100 -7.89 -3.56 0.31
CA ALA A 100 -6.82 -3.87 -0.62
C ALA A 100 -6.89 -5.33 -1.08
N ALA A 101 -6.66 -5.53 -2.36
CA ALA A 101 -6.53 -6.84 -3.00
C ALA A 101 -5.08 -7.03 -3.48
N ILE A 102 -4.42 -8.05 -2.99
CA ILE A 102 -3.08 -8.46 -3.40
C ILE A 102 -3.24 -9.57 -4.44
N ILE A 103 -2.76 -9.33 -5.65
CA ILE A 103 -2.81 -10.28 -6.75
C ILE A 103 -1.43 -10.90 -6.91
N ALA A 104 -1.29 -12.17 -6.53
CA ALA A 104 -0.03 -12.88 -6.50
C ALA A 104 -0.25 -14.39 -6.52
N GLU A 105 0.58 -15.13 -7.27
CA GLU A 105 0.61 -16.58 -7.17
C GLU A 105 1.32 -17.01 -5.87
N ARG A 106 2.33 -16.27 -5.45
CA ARG A 106 3.06 -16.42 -4.18
C ARG A 106 3.51 -15.06 -3.62
N PRO A 107 3.70 -14.94 -2.30
CA PRO A 107 3.40 -15.89 -1.23
C PRO A 107 1.89 -16.00 -0.97
N ARG A 108 1.47 -16.99 -0.16
CA ARG A 108 0.10 -17.03 0.35
C ARG A 108 -0.10 -15.90 1.34
N VAL A 109 -1.12 -15.09 1.12
CA VAL A 109 -1.40 -13.89 1.93
C VAL A 109 -2.03 -14.24 3.28
N ALA A 110 -2.85 -15.29 3.32
CA ALA A 110 -3.68 -15.62 4.49
C ALA A 110 -2.92 -15.70 5.82
N PRO A 111 -1.73 -16.31 5.92
CA PRO A 111 -0.99 -16.36 7.18
C PRO A 111 -0.53 -15.01 7.72
N PHE A 112 -0.40 -14.01 6.83
CA PHE A 112 0.15 -12.68 7.16
C PHE A 112 -0.92 -11.57 7.19
N ARG A 113 -2.16 -11.91 6.84
CA ARG A 113 -3.27 -10.96 6.69
C ARG A 113 -3.49 -10.10 7.93
N ASP A 114 -3.59 -10.71 9.09
CA ASP A 114 -3.89 -9.98 10.32
C ASP A 114 -2.73 -9.07 10.74
N ALA A 115 -1.48 -9.51 10.57
CA ALA A 115 -0.31 -8.68 10.82
C ALA A 115 -0.27 -7.46 9.87
N MET A 116 -0.57 -7.64 8.59
CA MET A 116 -0.68 -6.53 7.63
C MET A 116 -1.78 -5.56 8.02
N ARG A 117 -2.97 -6.07 8.38
CA ARG A 117 -4.10 -5.22 8.81
C ARG A 117 -3.73 -4.35 10.00
N GLN A 118 -3.10 -4.93 11.02
CA GLN A 118 -2.67 -4.19 12.20
C GLN A 118 -1.60 -3.16 11.87
N ARG A 119 -0.63 -3.50 11.04
CA ARG A 119 0.45 -2.60 10.65
C ARG A 119 -0.06 -1.40 9.85
N LEU A 120 -0.92 -1.65 8.87
CA LEU A 120 -1.54 -0.61 8.07
C LEU A 120 -2.49 0.26 8.91
N ALA A 121 -3.33 -0.34 9.74
CA ALA A 121 -4.26 0.39 10.62
C ALA A 121 -3.53 1.35 11.56
N SER A 122 -2.41 0.91 12.15
CA SER A 122 -1.55 1.76 12.99
C SER A 122 -1.00 2.96 12.21
N ALA A 123 -0.53 2.75 10.97
CA ALA A 123 -0.02 3.82 10.12
C ALA A 123 -1.13 4.80 9.68
N LEU A 124 -2.32 4.27 9.41
CA LEU A 124 -3.50 5.04 8.98
C LEU A 124 -4.21 5.77 10.11
N GLY A 125 -3.92 5.43 11.37
CA GLY A 125 -4.60 5.99 12.54
C GLY A 125 -6.08 5.55 12.67
N ILE A 126 -6.40 4.32 12.24
CA ILE A 126 -7.74 3.74 12.29
C ILE A 126 -7.73 2.37 12.99
N ASP A 127 -8.91 1.88 13.33
CA ASP A 127 -9.05 0.53 13.87
C ASP A 127 -8.77 -0.53 12.80
N ALA A 128 -8.15 -1.66 13.18
CA ALA A 128 -7.85 -2.75 12.27
C ALA A 128 -9.10 -3.40 11.64
N SER A 129 -10.27 -3.26 12.25
CA SER A 129 -11.55 -3.69 11.68
C SER A 129 -11.94 -2.88 10.43
N ASN A 130 -11.37 -1.69 10.25
CA ASN A 130 -11.57 -0.83 9.07
C ASN A 130 -10.52 -1.07 7.97
N VAL A 131 -9.67 -2.08 8.11
CA VAL A 131 -8.70 -2.48 7.08
C VAL A 131 -9.04 -3.88 6.60
N SER A 132 -9.31 -4.02 5.31
CA SER A 132 -9.53 -5.30 4.63
C SER A 132 -8.34 -5.63 3.74
N ILE A 133 -7.84 -6.86 3.83
CA ILE A 133 -6.77 -7.40 2.97
C ILE A 133 -7.27 -8.71 2.37
N LYS A 134 -7.23 -8.79 1.04
CA LYS A 134 -7.60 -10.00 0.27
C LYS A 134 -6.41 -10.46 -0.55
N GLY A 135 -6.17 -11.76 -0.58
CA GLY A 135 -5.24 -12.40 -1.50
C GLY A 135 -5.98 -13.04 -2.65
N LYS A 136 -5.51 -12.82 -3.87
CA LYS A 136 -6.04 -13.43 -5.10
C LYS A 136 -4.88 -13.94 -5.93
N THR A 137 -5.05 -15.11 -6.55
CA THR A 137 -4.17 -15.50 -7.65
C THR A 137 -4.62 -14.82 -8.94
N ASN A 138 -3.80 -14.89 -9.98
CA ASN A 138 -4.20 -14.48 -11.33
C ASN A 138 -4.55 -15.70 -12.20
N GLU A 139 -4.90 -16.84 -11.57
CA GLU A 139 -5.27 -18.09 -12.23
C GLU A 139 -4.20 -18.59 -13.23
N GLY A 140 -2.93 -18.38 -12.92
CA GLY A 140 -1.81 -18.74 -13.79
C GLY A 140 -1.65 -17.88 -15.05
N MET A 141 -2.44 -16.81 -15.18
CA MET A 141 -2.44 -15.97 -16.38
C MET A 141 -1.47 -14.79 -16.26
N GLY A 142 -0.86 -14.44 -17.39
CA GLY A 142 -0.04 -13.26 -17.56
C GLY A 142 1.26 -13.30 -16.74
N TRP A 143 1.84 -12.12 -16.53
CA TRP A 143 3.10 -11.98 -15.81
C TRP A 143 2.98 -12.34 -14.32
N ILE A 144 1.83 -12.08 -13.68
CA ILE A 144 1.57 -12.52 -12.31
C ILE A 144 1.50 -14.06 -12.27
N GLY A 145 0.77 -14.66 -13.22
CA GLY A 145 0.64 -16.12 -13.33
C GLY A 145 1.97 -16.83 -13.60
N ARG A 146 2.92 -16.16 -14.25
CA ARG A 146 4.31 -16.65 -14.44
C ARG A 146 5.23 -16.35 -13.26
N GLU A 147 4.68 -15.85 -12.15
CA GLU A 147 5.43 -15.51 -10.94
C GLU A 147 6.54 -14.47 -11.18
N GLU A 148 6.32 -13.52 -12.07
CA GLU A 148 7.28 -12.44 -12.33
C GLU A 148 7.22 -11.33 -11.29
N GLY A 149 6.11 -11.20 -10.58
CA GLY A 149 5.89 -10.17 -9.56
C GLY A 149 4.52 -10.21 -8.92
N ILE A 150 4.18 -9.14 -8.24
CA ILE A 150 2.93 -8.94 -7.50
C ILE A 150 2.29 -7.63 -7.94
N ALA A 151 0.96 -7.60 -7.98
CA ALA A 151 0.19 -6.35 -8.05
C ALA A 151 -0.69 -6.18 -6.81
N CYS A 152 -1.00 -4.94 -6.49
CA CYS A 152 -1.96 -4.59 -5.46
C CYS A 152 -2.88 -3.49 -5.96
N VAL A 153 -4.17 -3.65 -5.72
CA VAL A 153 -5.19 -2.61 -5.90
C VAL A 153 -5.75 -2.26 -4.53
N ALA A 154 -5.81 -0.99 -4.21
CA ALA A 154 -6.37 -0.51 -2.95
C ALA A 154 -7.44 0.54 -3.19
N VAL A 155 -8.44 0.56 -2.31
CA VAL A 155 -9.45 1.61 -2.23
C VAL A 155 -9.40 2.18 -0.82
N ALA A 156 -9.39 3.50 -0.71
CA ALA A 156 -9.47 4.20 0.56
C ALA A 156 -10.69 5.12 0.59
N THR A 157 -11.33 5.19 1.74
CA THR A 157 -12.36 6.19 2.04
C THR A 157 -11.79 7.19 3.04
N VAL A 158 -11.91 8.47 2.73
CA VAL A 158 -11.57 9.56 3.64
C VAL A 158 -12.80 10.40 3.94
N VAL A 159 -12.83 10.96 5.13
CA VAL A 159 -13.91 11.87 5.58
C VAL A 159 -13.30 13.15 6.15
N PRO A 160 -14.05 14.26 6.19
CA PRO A 160 -13.60 15.49 6.84
C PRO A 160 -13.24 15.26 8.31
N ARG A 161 -12.21 15.92 8.78
CA ARG A 161 -11.87 15.94 10.21
C ARG A 161 -12.93 16.75 10.96
N GLY A 162 -13.47 16.18 12.03
CA GLY A 162 -14.51 16.82 12.82
C GLY A 162 -15.95 16.43 12.42
N SER A 163 -16.09 15.47 11.50
CA SER A 163 -17.38 14.83 11.23
C SER A 163 -17.57 13.56 12.05
#